data_da70ab0c880fb8300e4ae934bd0dfb8f
#
_entry.id   da70ab0c880fb8300e4ae934bd0dfb8f
#
_cell.length_a   1.000
_cell.length_b   1.000
_cell.length_c   1.000
_cell.angle_alpha   90.00
_cell.angle_beta   90.00
_cell.angle_gamma   90.00
#
_symmetry.space_group_name_H-M   'P 1'
#
loop_
_entity.id
_entity.type
_entity.pdbx_description
1 polymer ?
#
loop_
_entity_poly.entity_id
_entity_poly.type
_entity_poly.pdbx_seq_one_letter_code
_entity_poly.pdbx_strand_id
1 'polypeptide(L)'
;YDSTLKSRLDQPFIKSIFPVANKAGLVKTDDEIHGVVLKGVDKDYDWSYIQSNLISGNIPQYNDNERSNDVLISKIIADKMLLDVNDEVRIWFVGEDMKTRGRKFLIKGIYETGLTECDERFIYCDLNQVRRLNGWNENMVGHIEINLLDNVDVVEANNIIYYKIPTNLI
;
A
#
# COMPACT_ATOMS: atom_id res chain seq x y z
N TYR A 1 -13.42 -4.28 7.07
CA TYR A 1 -13.92 -3.21 6.19
C TYR A 1 -15.17 -3.71 5.49
N ASP A 2 -16.32 -3.14 5.82
CA ASP A 2 -17.61 -3.57 5.31
C ASP A 2 -18.43 -2.38 4.74
N SER A 3 -19.55 -2.69 4.09
CA SER A 3 -20.47 -1.71 3.51
C SER A 3 -21.05 -0.75 4.56
N THR A 4 -21.17 -1.18 5.81
CA THR A 4 -21.70 -0.38 6.92
C THR A 4 -20.75 0.77 7.27
N LEU A 5 -19.44 0.49 7.34
CA LEU A 5 -18.44 1.50 7.60
C LEU A 5 -18.34 2.49 6.43
N LYS A 6 -18.36 1.98 5.19
CA LYS A 6 -18.35 2.82 3.99
C LYS A 6 -19.55 3.78 3.98
N SER A 7 -20.74 3.30 4.34
CA SER A 7 -21.96 4.14 4.44
C SER A 7 -21.89 5.20 5.55
N ARG A 8 -21.26 4.88 6.69
CA ARG A 8 -21.07 5.85 7.80
C ARG A 8 -20.10 6.97 7.44
N LEU A 9 -19.10 6.65 6.62
CA LEU A 9 -18.08 7.58 6.15
C LEU A 9 -18.51 8.34 4.88
N ASP A 10 -19.71 8.11 4.35
CA ASP A 10 -20.24 8.84 3.19
C ASP A 10 -20.55 10.29 3.59
N GLN A 11 -19.64 11.19 3.29
CA GLN A 11 -19.72 12.62 3.58
C GLN A 11 -19.43 13.43 2.32
N PRO A 12 -20.11 14.58 2.12
CA PRO A 12 -19.97 15.38 0.91
C PRO A 12 -18.55 15.88 0.61
N PHE A 13 -17.70 15.94 1.62
CA PHE A 13 -16.32 16.40 1.51
C PHE A 13 -15.30 15.25 1.29
N ILE A 14 -15.75 14.00 1.33
CA ILE A 14 -14.89 12.83 1.07
C ILE A 14 -14.92 12.51 -0.42
N LYS A 15 -13.73 12.52 -1.04
CA LYS A 15 -13.54 12.15 -2.44
C LYS A 15 -13.53 10.63 -2.63
N SER A 16 -12.81 9.92 -1.76
CA SER A 16 -12.67 8.46 -1.86
C SER A 16 -12.18 7.83 -0.56
N ILE A 17 -12.44 6.54 -0.40
CA ILE A 17 -12.11 5.75 0.79
C ILE A 17 -11.50 4.44 0.33
N PHE A 18 -10.27 4.12 0.78
CA PHE A 18 -9.56 2.91 0.39
C PHE A 18 -9.14 2.07 1.59
N PRO A 19 -9.37 0.75 1.55
CA PRO A 19 -8.80 -0.18 2.51
C PRO A 19 -7.31 -0.37 2.22
N VAL A 20 -6.48 -0.27 3.24
CA VAL A 20 -5.03 -0.42 3.14
C VAL A 20 -4.52 -1.36 4.22
N ALA A 21 -3.47 -2.08 3.92
CA ALA A 21 -2.75 -2.88 4.90
C ALA A 21 -1.24 -2.75 4.67
N ASN A 22 -0.49 -2.68 5.76
CA ASN A 22 0.96 -2.58 5.73
C ASN A 22 1.62 -3.84 6.28
N LYS A 23 2.78 -4.20 5.71
CA LYS A 23 3.65 -5.25 6.21
C LYS A 23 5.10 -4.84 6.08
N ALA A 24 5.79 -4.74 7.19
CA ALA A 24 7.25 -4.52 7.18
C ALA A 24 7.97 -5.75 6.64
N GLY A 25 9.00 -5.50 5.84
CA GLY A 25 9.84 -6.51 5.24
C GLY A 25 11.25 -6.01 4.97
N LEU A 26 12.10 -6.90 4.49
CA LEU A 26 13.48 -6.62 4.12
C LEU A 26 13.70 -7.05 2.67
N VAL A 27 14.19 -6.15 1.84
CA VAL A 27 14.78 -6.49 0.55
C VAL A 27 16.25 -6.76 0.78
N LYS A 28 16.75 -7.84 0.20
CA LYS A 28 18.16 -8.24 0.33
C LYS A 28 18.72 -8.58 -1.05
N THR A 29 19.83 -7.98 -1.40
CA THR A 29 20.73 -8.40 -2.48
C THR A 29 21.99 -9.01 -1.87
N ASP A 30 22.99 -9.33 -2.69
CA ASP A 30 24.26 -9.88 -2.19
C ASP A 30 25.04 -8.86 -1.35
N ASP A 31 24.91 -7.57 -1.67
CA ASP A 31 25.71 -6.50 -1.06
C ASP A 31 24.91 -5.59 -0.10
N GLU A 32 23.56 -5.56 -0.21
CA GLU A 32 22.72 -4.59 0.50
C GLU A 32 21.52 -5.24 1.18
N ILE A 33 21.12 -4.66 2.33
CA ILE A 33 19.86 -4.97 3.02
C ILE A 33 19.11 -3.65 3.24
N HIS A 34 17.85 -3.60 2.82
CA HIS A 34 17.02 -2.42 2.97
C HIS A 34 15.65 -2.75 3.56
N GLY A 35 15.26 -2.01 4.61
CA GLY A 35 13.96 -2.12 5.25
C GLY A 35 12.87 -1.46 4.40
N VAL A 36 11.80 -2.18 4.12
CA VAL A 36 10.67 -1.69 3.33
C VAL A 36 9.35 -1.95 4.03
N VAL A 37 8.32 -1.25 3.60
CA VAL A 37 6.94 -1.49 3.99
C VAL A 37 6.14 -1.80 2.73
N LEU A 38 5.61 -3.00 2.62
CA LEU A 38 4.57 -3.29 1.63
C LEU A 38 3.30 -2.54 2.01
N LYS A 39 2.85 -1.65 1.15
CA LYS A 39 1.57 -0.98 1.22
C LYS A 39 0.61 -1.68 0.26
N GLY A 40 -0.22 -2.55 0.83
CA GLY A 40 -1.25 -3.28 0.09
C GLY A 40 -2.46 -2.41 -0.15
N VAL A 41 -2.85 -2.25 -1.41
CA VAL A 41 -4.00 -1.48 -1.86
C VAL A 41 -4.90 -2.35 -2.73
N ASP A 42 -6.19 -2.02 -2.81
CA ASP A 42 -7.15 -2.78 -3.59
C ASP A 42 -7.24 -2.32 -5.06
N LYS A 43 -8.14 -2.95 -5.82
CA LYS A 43 -8.37 -2.64 -7.23
C LYS A 43 -8.92 -1.25 -7.50
N ASP A 44 -9.60 -0.67 -6.51
CA ASP A 44 -10.29 0.62 -6.62
C ASP A 44 -9.42 1.80 -6.14
N TYR A 45 -8.15 1.52 -5.77
CA TYR A 45 -7.22 2.54 -5.26
C TYR A 45 -6.98 3.66 -6.27
N ASP A 46 -7.02 4.91 -5.81
CA ASP A 46 -6.74 6.09 -6.66
C ASP A 46 -5.23 6.23 -6.94
N TRP A 47 -4.83 5.74 -8.09
CA TRP A 47 -3.45 5.81 -8.56
C TRP A 47 -3.04 7.16 -9.16
N SER A 48 -3.93 8.16 -9.24
CA SER A 48 -3.67 9.42 -9.96
C SER A 48 -2.39 10.13 -9.52
N TYR A 49 -2.14 10.16 -8.21
CA TYR A 49 -0.91 10.75 -7.66
C TYR A 49 0.35 9.97 -8.07
N ILE A 50 0.34 8.65 -7.90
CA ILE A 50 1.47 7.79 -8.28
C ILE A 50 1.65 7.76 -9.81
N GLN A 51 0.55 7.73 -10.57
CA GLN A 51 0.59 7.80 -12.03
C GLN A 51 1.27 9.07 -12.55
N SER A 52 1.01 10.22 -11.91
CA SER A 52 1.65 11.50 -12.24
C SER A 52 3.14 11.54 -11.90
N ASN A 53 3.59 10.64 -11.02
CA ASN A 53 4.97 10.51 -10.55
C ASN A 53 5.64 9.20 -11.02
N LEU A 54 5.06 8.51 -12.01
CA LEU A 54 5.61 7.29 -12.57
C LEU A 54 6.80 7.63 -13.48
N ILE A 55 7.95 7.02 -13.20
CA ILE A 55 9.20 7.23 -13.96
C ILE A 55 9.29 6.23 -15.11
N SER A 56 8.98 4.95 -14.84
CA SER A 56 9.07 3.89 -15.84
C SER A 56 8.08 2.76 -15.54
N GLY A 57 7.75 1.97 -16.56
CA GLY A 57 6.82 0.85 -16.45
C GLY A 57 5.35 1.29 -16.41
N ASN A 58 4.52 0.54 -15.70
CA ASN A 58 3.07 0.73 -15.64
C ASN A 58 2.54 0.54 -14.22
N ILE A 59 1.40 1.17 -13.91
CA ILE A 59 0.63 0.88 -12.71
C ILE A 59 0.09 -0.56 -12.79
N PRO A 60 0.31 -1.40 -11.75
CA PRO A 60 -0.26 -2.73 -11.71
C PRO A 60 -1.78 -2.68 -11.59
N GLN A 61 -2.44 -3.67 -12.17
CA GLN A 61 -3.89 -3.82 -12.06
C GLN A 61 -4.20 -5.00 -11.13
N TYR A 62 -4.93 -4.73 -10.06
CA TYR A 62 -5.36 -5.74 -9.11
C TYR A 62 -6.82 -6.12 -9.36
N ASN A 63 -7.23 -7.31 -8.91
CA ASN A 63 -8.60 -7.78 -8.99
C ASN A 63 -8.95 -8.64 -7.75
N ASP A 64 -10.24 -8.93 -7.56
CA ASP A 64 -10.69 -9.68 -6.39
C ASP A 64 -10.50 -11.19 -6.52
N ASN A 65 -10.31 -11.70 -7.74
CA ASN A 65 -10.31 -13.14 -8.00
C ASN A 65 -8.93 -13.78 -7.83
N GLU A 66 -7.87 -13.04 -8.16
CA GLU A 66 -6.51 -13.54 -8.16
C GLU A 66 -5.56 -12.54 -7.46
N ARG A 67 -4.68 -13.08 -6.61
CA ARG A 67 -3.63 -12.26 -6.00
C ARG A 67 -2.53 -11.98 -7.00
N SER A 68 -2.22 -10.71 -7.18
CA SER A 68 -1.10 -10.31 -8.01
C SER A 68 0.22 -10.29 -7.23
N ASN A 69 1.31 -10.68 -7.88
CA ASN A 69 2.67 -10.48 -7.38
C ASN A 69 3.31 -9.20 -7.94
N ASP A 70 2.57 -8.41 -8.70
CA ASP A 70 3.04 -7.17 -9.29
C ASP A 70 3.17 -6.06 -8.25
N VAL A 71 4.28 -5.33 -8.29
CA VAL A 71 4.55 -4.24 -7.35
C VAL A 71 5.05 -2.98 -8.06
N LEU A 72 4.86 -1.83 -7.40
CA LEU A 72 5.57 -0.60 -7.70
C LEU A 72 6.61 -0.34 -6.62
N ILE A 73 7.82 -0.01 -7.03
CA ILE A 73 8.89 0.43 -6.14
C ILE A 73 9.25 1.88 -6.42
N SER A 74 9.81 2.56 -5.44
CA SER A 74 10.32 3.91 -5.67
C SER A 74 11.66 3.88 -6.41
N LYS A 75 12.02 5.01 -7.02
CA LYS A 75 13.32 5.21 -7.63
C LYS A 75 14.47 5.05 -6.62
N ILE A 76 14.28 5.51 -5.37
CA ILE A 76 15.27 5.36 -4.30
C ILE A 76 15.54 3.88 -3.99
N ILE A 77 14.49 3.07 -3.87
CA ILE A 77 14.63 1.61 -3.63
C ILE A 77 15.25 0.93 -4.86
N ALA A 78 14.80 1.29 -6.06
CA ALA A 78 15.31 0.73 -7.31
C ALA A 78 16.83 0.95 -7.46
N ASP A 79 17.28 2.20 -7.30
CA ASP A 79 18.70 2.55 -7.40
C ASP A 79 19.54 1.87 -6.33
N LYS A 80 19.08 1.88 -5.08
CA LYS A 80 19.80 1.31 -3.95
C LYS A 80 19.96 -0.21 -4.06
N MET A 81 18.95 -0.88 -4.61
CA MET A 81 18.93 -2.33 -4.74
C MET A 81 19.34 -2.83 -6.13
N LEU A 82 19.68 -1.92 -7.05
CA LEU A 82 20.05 -2.19 -8.45
C LEU A 82 18.97 -3.01 -9.17
N LEU A 83 17.72 -2.56 -9.05
CA LEU A 83 16.54 -3.19 -9.63
C LEU A 83 15.92 -2.31 -10.72
N ASP A 84 15.31 -2.94 -11.73
CA ASP A 84 14.61 -2.26 -12.81
C ASP A 84 13.23 -2.89 -13.06
N VAL A 85 12.45 -2.27 -13.94
CA VAL A 85 11.15 -2.78 -14.37
C VAL A 85 11.31 -4.17 -15.02
N ASN A 86 10.43 -5.09 -14.66
CA ASN A 86 10.41 -6.51 -14.99
C ASN A 86 11.43 -7.38 -14.23
N ASP A 87 12.20 -6.82 -13.31
CA ASP A 87 12.99 -7.63 -12.39
C ASP A 87 12.12 -8.29 -11.32
N GLU A 88 12.57 -9.45 -10.84
CA GLU A 88 12.01 -10.09 -9.64
C GLU A 88 12.71 -9.57 -8.38
N VAL A 89 11.94 -8.99 -7.47
CA VAL A 89 12.43 -8.64 -6.13
C VAL A 89 11.96 -9.67 -5.10
N ARG A 90 12.87 -10.12 -4.23
CA ARG A 90 12.52 -10.97 -3.10
C ARG A 90 12.47 -10.15 -1.83
N ILE A 91 11.31 -10.16 -1.18
CA ILE A 91 11.10 -9.49 0.09
C ILE A 91 10.93 -10.54 1.19
N TRP A 92 11.64 -10.34 2.29
CA TRP A 92 11.67 -11.24 3.44
C TRP A 92 10.83 -10.67 4.57
N PHE A 93 9.98 -11.50 5.16
CA PHE A 93 9.08 -11.14 6.24
C PHE A 93 9.34 -12.03 7.45
N VAL A 94 9.28 -11.45 8.63
CA VAL A 94 9.28 -12.22 9.88
C VAL A 94 7.83 -12.58 10.19
N GLY A 95 7.55 -13.88 10.30
CA GLY A 95 6.25 -14.39 10.72
C GLY A 95 6.06 -14.30 12.23
N GLU A 96 4.83 -14.56 12.71
CA GLU A 96 4.52 -14.62 14.14
C GLU A 96 5.31 -15.72 14.87
N ASP A 97 5.67 -16.79 14.16
CA ASP A 97 6.53 -17.88 14.63
C ASP A 97 8.03 -17.53 14.61
N MET A 98 8.37 -16.25 14.44
CA MET A 98 9.75 -15.73 14.30
C MET A 98 10.55 -16.33 13.14
N LYS A 99 9.90 -17.07 12.24
CA LYS A 99 10.54 -17.59 11.03
C LYS A 99 10.51 -16.57 9.91
N THR A 100 11.63 -16.44 9.23
CA THR A 100 11.74 -15.57 8.05
C THR A 100 11.24 -16.30 6.82
N ARG A 101 10.36 -15.65 6.06
CA ARG A 101 9.78 -16.18 4.82
C ARG A 101 9.96 -15.18 3.69
N GLY A 102 10.60 -15.60 2.60
CA GLY A 102 10.76 -14.79 1.38
C GLY A 102 9.57 -14.96 0.44
N ARG A 103 9.17 -13.86 -0.18
CA ARG A 103 8.21 -13.82 -1.28
C ARG A 103 8.81 -13.08 -2.46
N LYS A 104 8.55 -13.59 -3.66
CA LYS A 104 8.95 -12.96 -4.91
C LYS A 104 7.84 -12.08 -5.45
N PHE A 105 8.21 -10.91 -5.91
CA PHE A 105 7.34 -9.95 -6.56
C PHE A 105 7.96 -9.51 -7.88
N LEU A 106 7.13 -9.13 -8.85
CA LEU A 106 7.54 -8.62 -10.14
C LEU A 106 7.38 -7.09 -10.17
N ILE A 107 8.45 -6.38 -10.47
CA ILE A 107 8.43 -4.92 -10.55
C ILE A 107 7.74 -4.51 -11.85
N LYS A 108 6.57 -3.88 -11.73
CA LYS A 108 5.79 -3.37 -12.87
C LYS A 108 6.09 -1.94 -13.22
N GLY A 109 6.53 -1.16 -12.25
CA GLY A 109 6.88 0.23 -12.47
C GLY A 109 7.69 0.81 -11.33
N ILE A 110 8.31 1.95 -11.63
CA ILE A 110 9.15 2.72 -10.73
C ILE A 110 8.58 4.13 -10.64
N TYR A 111 8.38 4.64 -9.42
CA TYR A 111 7.82 5.95 -9.14
C TYR A 111 8.78 6.82 -8.31
N GLU A 112 8.60 8.15 -8.33
CA GLU A 112 9.34 9.10 -7.50
C GLU A 112 8.43 10.26 -7.11
N THR A 113 7.98 10.27 -5.86
CA THR A 113 7.05 11.32 -5.38
C THR A 113 7.76 12.58 -4.90
N GLY A 114 9.05 12.50 -4.63
CA GLY A 114 9.84 13.56 -4.01
C GLY A 114 9.64 13.65 -2.48
N LEU A 115 8.81 12.79 -1.90
CA LEU A 115 8.64 12.64 -0.46
C LEU A 115 9.61 11.55 0.04
N THR A 116 10.84 11.97 0.37
CA THR A 116 11.94 11.05 0.71
C THR A 116 11.57 9.98 1.72
N GLU A 117 10.87 10.34 2.81
CA GLU A 117 10.46 9.37 3.84
C GLU A 117 9.51 8.29 3.31
N CYS A 118 8.68 8.62 2.32
CA CYS A 118 7.79 7.68 1.65
C CYS A 118 8.55 6.86 0.62
N ASP A 119 9.34 7.53 -0.22
CA ASP A 119 10.08 6.92 -1.32
C ASP A 119 11.17 5.96 -0.82
N GLU A 120 11.72 6.16 0.37
CA GLU A 120 12.67 5.23 0.98
C GLU A 120 12.05 3.93 1.49
N ARG A 121 10.74 3.90 1.72
CA ARG A 121 10.11 2.82 2.49
C ARG A 121 9.02 2.06 1.76
N PHE A 122 8.16 2.74 1.00
CA PHE A 122 6.95 2.09 0.50
C PHE A 122 7.16 1.37 -0.83
N ILE A 123 6.66 0.12 -0.84
CA ILE A 123 6.44 -0.69 -2.04
C ILE A 123 4.94 -0.92 -2.14
N TYR A 124 4.29 -0.47 -3.20
CA TYR A 124 2.86 -0.73 -3.42
C TYR A 124 2.66 -2.13 -3.97
N CYS A 125 1.70 -2.84 -3.42
CA CYS A 125 1.34 -4.21 -3.82
C CYS A 125 -0.16 -4.47 -3.68
N ASP A 126 -0.61 -5.63 -4.14
CA ASP A 126 -1.98 -6.10 -3.95
C ASP A 126 -2.29 -6.29 -2.45
N LEU A 127 -3.39 -5.70 -1.97
CA LEU A 127 -3.89 -5.83 -0.59
C LEU A 127 -4.01 -7.30 -0.16
N ASN A 128 -4.42 -8.18 -1.07
CA ASN A 128 -4.57 -9.61 -0.78
C ASN A 128 -3.24 -10.32 -0.50
N GLN A 129 -2.11 -9.78 -0.99
CA GLN A 129 -0.79 -10.26 -0.59
C GLN A 129 -0.48 -9.94 0.87
N VAL A 130 -0.77 -8.71 1.31
CA VAL A 130 -0.53 -8.29 2.70
C VAL A 130 -1.47 -9.04 3.65
N ARG A 131 -2.74 -9.20 3.29
CA ARG A 131 -3.69 -10.03 4.05
C ARG A 131 -3.14 -11.44 4.27
N ARG A 132 -2.66 -12.08 3.20
CA ARG A 132 -2.07 -13.41 3.30
C ARG A 132 -0.83 -13.45 4.21
N LEU A 133 0.05 -12.44 4.10
CA LEU A 133 1.25 -12.35 4.92
C LEU A 133 0.95 -12.14 6.40
N ASN A 134 -0.17 -11.49 6.72
CA ASN A 134 -0.66 -11.26 8.07
C ASN A 134 -1.58 -12.39 8.59
N GLY A 135 -1.92 -13.38 7.78
CA GLY A 135 -2.89 -14.42 8.15
C GLY A 135 -4.32 -13.89 8.28
N TRP A 136 -4.65 -12.80 7.61
CA TRP A 136 -5.94 -12.12 7.66
C TRP A 136 -6.93 -12.68 6.64
N ASN A 137 -8.22 -12.58 6.95
CA ASN A 137 -9.29 -12.84 5.99
C ASN A 137 -9.55 -11.61 5.09
N GLU A 138 -10.43 -11.78 4.11
CA GLU A 138 -10.75 -10.75 3.11
C GLU A 138 -11.37 -9.45 3.66
N ASN A 139 -11.99 -9.51 4.84
CA ASN A 139 -12.64 -8.35 5.46
C ASN A 139 -11.69 -7.55 6.37
N MET A 140 -10.50 -8.09 6.66
CA MET A 140 -9.53 -7.42 7.52
C MET A 140 -8.68 -6.42 6.73
N VAL A 141 -8.42 -5.28 7.35
CA VAL A 141 -7.56 -4.21 6.84
C VAL A 141 -6.70 -3.64 7.97
N GLY A 142 -5.59 -3.04 7.63
CA GLY A 142 -4.73 -2.38 8.62
C GLY A 142 -5.24 -1.00 9.00
N HIS A 143 -5.67 -0.26 8.01
CA HIS A 143 -6.24 1.08 8.16
C HIS A 143 -7.06 1.45 6.92
N ILE A 144 -7.66 2.63 6.98
CA ILE A 144 -8.45 3.20 5.88
C ILE A 144 -7.81 4.52 5.51
N GLU A 145 -7.52 4.70 4.24
CA GLU A 145 -7.13 5.99 3.67
C GLU A 145 -8.37 6.72 3.16
N ILE A 146 -8.51 7.97 3.58
CA ILE A 146 -9.62 8.83 3.18
C ILE A 146 -9.05 10.04 2.44
N ASN A 147 -9.39 10.17 1.16
CA ASN A 147 -9.06 11.35 0.38
C ASN A 147 -10.19 12.35 0.49
N LEU A 148 -9.85 13.60 0.78
CA LEU A 148 -10.78 14.70 0.86
C LEU A 148 -10.85 15.43 -0.49
N LEU A 149 -11.96 16.14 -0.72
CA LEU A 149 -12.05 17.10 -1.83
C LEU A 149 -11.09 18.28 -1.59
N ASP A 150 -10.73 18.98 -2.67
CA ASP A 150 -9.89 20.16 -2.59
C ASP A 150 -10.57 21.25 -1.72
N ASN A 151 -9.73 22.02 -1.00
CA ASN A 151 -10.15 23.12 -0.12
C ASN A 151 -10.98 22.71 1.12
N VAL A 152 -10.98 21.45 1.50
CA VAL A 152 -11.59 21.00 2.76
C VAL A 152 -10.63 21.26 3.93
N ASP A 153 -11.13 21.81 5.03
CA ASP A 153 -10.37 21.90 6.27
C ASP A 153 -10.18 20.51 6.87
N VAL A 154 -8.92 20.06 6.91
CA VAL A 154 -8.55 18.71 7.37
C VAL A 154 -8.90 18.51 8.84
N VAL A 155 -8.77 19.55 9.69
CA VAL A 155 -9.05 19.46 11.12
C VAL A 155 -10.55 19.29 11.35
N GLU A 156 -11.37 20.07 10.65
CA GLU A 156 -12.84 19.96 10.74
C GLU A 156 -13.31 18.61 10.20
N ALA A 157 -12.81 18.18 9.03
CA ALA A 157 -13.12 16.88 8.45
C ALA A 157 -12.75 15.73 9.40
N ASN A 158 -11.56 15.77 10.01
CA ASN A 158 -11.11 14.77 10.97
C ASN A 158 -12.05 14.67 12.17
N ASN A 159 -12.49 15.80 12.74
CA ASN A 159 -13.44 15.81 13.85
C ASN A 159 -14.76 15.13 13.47
N ILE A 160 -15.30 15.43 12.29
CA ILE A 160 -16.55 14.84 11.82
C ILE A 160 -16.37 13.31 11.61
N ILE A 161 -15.29 12.90 10.97
CA ILE A 161 -14.98 11.50 10.68
C ILE A 161 -14.80 10.71 11.99
N TYR A 162 -14.07 11.26 12.97
CA TYR A 162 -13.79 10.61 14.25
C TYR A 162 -15.06 10.14 14.96
N TYR A 163 -16.11 10.96 14.99
CA TYR A 163 -17.38 10.60 15.63
C TYR A 163 -18.22 9.58 14.83
N LYS A 164 -17.86 9.30 13.59
CA LYS A 164 -18.55 8.34 12.73
C LYS A 164 -17.90 6.96 12.72
N ILE A 165 -16.63 6.88 13.12
CA ILE A 165 -15.91 5.62 13.23
C ILE A 165 -16.37 4.87 14.49
N PRO A 166 -16.75 3.59 14.38
CA PRO A 166 -17.08 2.77 15.54
C PRO A 166 -15.91 2.66 16.52
N THR A 167 -16.20 2.70 17.82
CA THR A 167 -15.19 2.72 18.90
C THR A 167 -14.25 1.49 18.87
N ASN A 168 -14.67 0.38 18.26
CA ASN A 168 -13.86 -0.82 18.11
C ASN A 168 -12.87 -0.79 16.94
N LEU A 169 -12.82 0.34 16.21
CA LEU A 169 -11.88 0.59 15.09
C LEU A 169 -10.94 1.77 15.35
N ILE A 170 -10.98 2.33 16.56
CA ILE A 170 -10.10 3.42 17.01
C ILE A 170 -8.93 2.84 17.80
#